data_8f8bacee8077fb5b9ce188eec764bf5d
#
_entry.id   8f8bacee8077fb5b9ce188eec764bf5d
#
_cell.length_a   1.000
_cell.length_b   1.000
_cell.length_c   1.000
_cell.angle_alpha   90.00
_cell.angle_beta   90.00
_cell.angle_gamma   90.00
#
_symmetry.space_group_name_H-M   'P 1'
#
loop_
_entity.id
_entity.type
_entity.pdbx_description
1 polymer ?
#
loop_
_entity_poly.entity_id
_entity_poly.type
_entity_poly.pdbx_seq_one_letter_code
_entity_poly.pdbx_strand_id
1 'polypeptide(L)'
;MIDDECNEIVSSVPKDATELEKVLFVHDYITSHYEYDMSYQNRNLYTAVRDKKCVCQGYSYLFMYIMNKYFEMECTTVPSDACNHIWNKVKVDGKWYNLDLTSDDPTPNLSSLANHTYFLLSDEELKAVSASSVSNSNGGLYVEEQDIHRTWNVNTW
;
A
#
# COMPACT_ATOMS: atom_id res chain seq x y z
N MET A 1 -16.11 -14.59 2.08
CA MET A 1 -14.65 -14.73 2.14
C MET A 1 -13.93 -13.37 2.10
N ILE A 2 -14.20 -12.54 1.11
CA ILE A 2 -13.57 -11.20 1.03
C ILE A 2 -13.96 -10.33 2.23
N ASP A 3 -15.26 -10.28 2.53
CA ASP A 3 -15.73 -9.47 3.66
C ASP A 3 -15.29 -10.03 5.01
N ASP A 4 -15.12 -11.33 5.14
CA ASP A 4 -14.58 -11.93 6.36
C ASP A 4 -13.13 -11.48 6.59
N GLU A 5 -12.33 -11.48 5.55
CA GLU A 5 -10.95 -10.98 5.60
C GLU A 5 -10.92 -9.50 5.93
N CYS A 6 -11.76 -8.71 5.26
CA CYS A 6 -11.83 -7.28 5.53
C CYS A 6 -12.23 -6.99 6.98
N ASN A 7 -13.20 -7.73 7.51
CA ASN A 7 -13.62 -7.59 8.89
C ASN A 7 -12.50 -7.93 9.86
N GLU A 8 -11.71 -8.95 9.56
CA GLU A 8 -10.55 -9.30 10.37
C GLU A 8 -9.52 -8.17 10.39
N ILE A 9 -9.20 -7.64 9.23
CA ILE A 9 -8.25 -6.52 9.11
C ILE A 9 -8.77 -5.30 9.87
N VAL A 10 -10.02 -4.92 9.63
CA VAL A 10 -10.63 -3.74 10.25
C VAL A 10 -10.73 -3.89 11.76
N SER A 11 -11.01 -5.09 12.26
CA SER A 11 -11.10 -5.34 13.70
C SER A 11 -9.77 -5.17 14.42
N SER A 12 -8.66 -5.26 13.69
CA SER A 12 -7.33 -5.03 14.27
C SER A 12 -7.00 -3.54 14.40
N VAL A 13 -7.76 -2.67 13.74
CA VAL A 13 -7.55 -1.22 13.79
C VAL A 13 -8.28 -0.65 15.01
N PRO A 14 -7.62 0.16 15.86
CA PRO A 14 -8.28 0.78 16.99
C PRO A 14 -9.50 1.60 16.57
N LYS A 15 -10.56 1.56 17.39
CA LYS A 15 -11.82 2.25 17.06
C LYS A 15 -11.68 3.77 16.99
N ASP A 16 -10.75 4.31 17.74
CA ASP A 16 -10.47 5.75 17.79
C ASP A 16 -9.32 6.16 16.89
N ALA A 17 -8.90 5.29 15.99
CA ALA A 17 -7.79 5.56 15.07
C ALA A 17 -8.10 6.76 14.17
N THR A 18 -7.10 7.60 13.96
CA THR A 18 -7.18 8.69 13.01
C THR A 18 -7.20 8.15 11.58
N GLU A 19 -7.52 8.99 10.61
CA GLU A 19 -7.48 8.56 9.19
C GLU A 19 -6.09 8.05 8.80
N LEU A 20 -5.06 8.76 9.22
CA LEU A 20 -3.68 8.32 8.98
C LEU A 20 -3.39 6.95 9.59
N GLU A 21 -3.79 6.75 10.83
CA GLU A 21 -3.60 5.47 11.52
C GLU A 21 -4.36 4.33 10.83
N LYS A 22 -5.58 4.57 10.37
CA LYS A 22 -6.34 3.59 9.62
C LYS A 22 -5.60 3.14 8.36
N VAL A 23 -5.08 4.10 7.59
CA VAL A 23 -4.30 3.81 6.40
C VAL A 23 -3.05 3.02 6.74
N LEU A 24 -2.33 3.43 7.78
CA LEU A 24 -1.12 2.76 8.20
C LEU A 24 -1.37 1.32 8.64
N PHE A 25 -2.34 1.09 9.51
CA PHE A 25 -2.65 -0.26 10.00
C PHE A 25 -3.04 -1.20 8.87
N VAL A 26 -3.87 -0.75 7.94
CA VAL A 26 -4.29 -1.57 6.80
C VAL A 26 -3.13 -1.83 5.86
N HIS A 27 -2.34 -0.81 5.57
CA HIS A 27 -1.12 -0.95 4.76
C HIS A 27 -0.18 -2.01 5.34
N ASP A 28 0.14 -1.88 6.61
CA ASP A 28 1.10 -2.77 7.27
C ASP A 28 0.56 -4.19 7.40
N TYR A 29 -0.74 -4.33 7.66
CA TYR A 29 -1.35 -5.66 7.68
C TYR A 29 -1.21 -6.36 6.33
N ILE A 30 -1.58 -5.69 5.26
CA ILE A 30 -1.55 -6.29 3.93
C ILE A 30 -0.11 -6.60 3.51
N THR A 31 0.80 -5.66 3.66
CA THR A 31 2.19 -5.88 3.23
C THR A 31 2.90 -6.94 4.05
N SER A 32 2.48 -7.19 5.28
CA SER A 32 3.09 -8.21 6.14
C SER A 32 2.42 -9.58 6.05
N HIS A 33 1.18 -9.66 5.57
CA HIS A 33 0.42 -10.91 5.49
C HIS A 33 0.23 -11.44 4.08
N TYR A 34 0.44 -10.59 3.06
CA TYR A 34 0.31 -10.96 1.66
C TYR A 34 1.68 -11.01 1.02
N GLU A 35 1.84 -11.89 0.04
CA GLU A 35 3.08 -12.03 -0.72
C GLU A 35 2.85 -11.64 -2.18
N TYR A 36 3.88 -11.09 -2.82
CA TYR A 36 3.82 -10.85 -4.25
C TYR A 36 3.81 -12.18 -4.99
N ASP A 37 2.85 -12.34 -5.90
CA ASP A 37 2.69 -13.58 -6.66
C ASP A 37 3.59 -13.59 -7.89
N MET A 38 4.71 -14.25 -7.78
CA MET A 38 5.68 -14.38 -8.88
C MET A 38 5.16 -15.22 -10.05
N SER A 39 4.06 -15.97 -9.85
CA SER A 39 3.42 -16.71 -10.93
C SER A 39 2.48 -15.85 -11.77
N TYR A 40 2.15 -14.64 -11.29
CA TYR A 40 1.22 -13.69 -11.91
C TYR A 40 -0.20 -14.22 -12.11
N GLN A 41 -0.61 -15.23 -11.33
CA GLN A 41 -1.95 -15.83 -11.45
C GLN A 41 -3.01 -15.10 -10.65
N ASN A 42 -2.65 -14.55 -9.49
CA ASN A 42 -3.60 -13.94 -8.57
C ASN A 42 -3.78 -12.44 -8.88
N ARG A 43 -4.63 -12.17 -9.86
CA ARG A 43 -4.81 -10.80 -10.38
C ARG A 43 -6.06 -10.09 -9.89
N ASN A 44 -7.00 -10.82 -9.31
CA ASN A 44 -8.25 -10.23 -8.85
C ASN A 44 -8.36 -10.32 -7.32
N LEU A 45 -9.31 -9.59 -6.77
CA LEU A 45 -9.48 -9.48 -5.33
C LEU A 45 -9.81 -10.84 -4.67
N TYR A 46 -10.63 -11.65 -5.32
CA TYR A 46 -11.02 -12.95 -4.77
C TYR A 46 -9.81 -13.87 -4.60
N THR A 47 -9.02 -14.05 -5.66
CA THR A 47 -7.84 -14.93 -5.60
C THR A 47 -6.76 -14.38 -4.68
N ALA A 48 -6.63 -13.06 -4.62
CA ALA A 48 -5.70 -12.42 -3.70
C ALA A 48 -6.02 -12.77 -2.24
N VAL A 49 -7.27 -12.64 -1.86
CA VAL A 49 -7.70 -12.93 -0.49
C VAL A 49 -7.63 -14.42 -0.18
N ARG A 50 -8.05 -15.25 -1.13
CA ARG A 50 -8.03 -16.71 -0.95
C ARG A 50 -6.61 -17.23 -0.68
N ASP A 51 -5.65 -16.77 -1.47
CA ASP A 51 -4.31 -17.34 -1.48
C ASP A 51 -3.29 -16.52 -0.68
N LYS A 52 -3.67 -15.33 -0.21
CA LYS A 52 -2.77 -14.35 0.43
C LYS A 52 -1.56 -14.04 -0.43
N LYS A 53 -1.77 -14.07 -1.74
CA LYS A 53 -0.76 -13.73 -2.75
C LYS A 53 -1.44 -12.97 -3.87
N CYS A 54 -0.78 -11.93 -4.37
CA CYS A 54 -1.33 -11.19 -5.49
C CYS A 54 -0.27 -10.35 -6.20
N VAL A 55 -0.63 -9.88 -7.38
CA VAL A 55 0.11 -8.83 -8.08
C VAL A 55 -0.47 -7.46 -7.71
N CYS A 56 0.06 -6.40 -8.32
CA CYS A 56 -0.33 -5.03 -7.97
C CYS A 56 -1.85 -4.77 -7.95
N GLN A 57 -2.60 -5.40 -8.85
CA GLN A 57 -4.06 -5.24 -8.88
C GLN A 57 -4.72 -5.75 -7.58
N GLY A 58 -4.27 -6.89 -7.08
CA GLY A 58 -4.82 -7.45 -5.85
C GLY A 58 -4.58 -6.56 -4.63
N TYR A 59 -3.35 -6.08 -4.48
CA TYR A 59 -3.01 -5.13 -3.41
C TYR A 59 -3.86 -3.87 -3.50
N SER A 60 -3.95 -3.29 -4.69
CA SER A 60 -4.63 -2.01 -4.89
C SER A 60 -6.13 -2.11 -4.68
N TYR A 61 -6.76 -3.17 -5.18
CA TYR A 61 -8.20 -3.36 -5.03
C TYR A 61 -8.59 -3.71 -3.60
N LEU A 62 -7.79 -4.53 -2.91
CA LEU A 62 -8.08 -4.86 -1.51
C LEU A 62 -8.00 -3.61 -0.64
N PHE A 63 -6.95 -2.82 -0.80
CA PHE A 63 -6.79 -1.58 -0.04
C PHE A 63 -7.95 -0.62 -0.31
N MET A 64 -8.27 -0.37 -1.57
CA MET A 64 -9.36 0.52 -1.96
C MET A 64 -10.70 0.04 -1.39
N TYR A 65 -10.98 -1.25 -1.48
CA TYR A 65 -12.23 -1.82 -0.98
C TYR A 65 -12.40 -1.60 0.52
N ILE A 66 -11.34 -1.81 1.29
CA ILE A 66 -11.37 -1.58 2.74
C ILE A 66 -11.59 -0.10 3.06
N MET A 67 -10.84 0.77 2.41
CA MET A 67 -10.96 2.21 2.66
C MET A 67 -12.37 2.73 2.35
N ASN A 68 -12.89 2.38 1.20
CA ASN A 68 -14.20 2.88 0.76
C ASN A 68 -15.34 2.28 1.55
N LYS A 69 -15.35 0.95 1.71
CA LYS A 69 -16.51 0.26 2.28
C LYS A 69 -16.52 0.27 3.81
N TYR A 70 -15.37 0.09 4.43
CA TYR A 70 -15.32 -0.10 5.89
C TYR A 70 -14.97 1.17 6.66
N PHE A 71 -14.21 2.07 6.07
CA PHE A 71 -13.84 3.31 6.72
C PHE A 71 -14.48 4.56 6.10
N GLU A 72 -15.21 4.39 5.01
CA GLU A 72 -15.85 5.50 4.28
C GLU A 72 -14.86 6.61 3.92
N MET A 73 -13.62 6.21 3.63
CA MET A 73 -12.55 7.10 3.19
C MET A 73 -12.44 7.05 1.67
N GLU A 74 -12.25 8.21 1.05
CA GLU A 74 -12.10 8.29 -0.39
C GLU A 74 -10.76 7.67 -0.81
N CYS A 75 -10.83 6.69 -1.67
CA CYS A 75 -9.66 5.99 -2.20
C CYS A 75 -9.96 5.52 -3.62
N THR A 76 -8.98 5.60 -4.48
CA THR A 76 -9.07 5.14 -5.86
C THR A 76 -7.82 4.37 -6.25
N THR A 77 -7.87 3.73 -7.40
CA THR A 77 -6.69 3.13 -8.02
C THR A 77 -6.14 4.07 -9.08
N VAL A 78 -4.83 3.99 -9.30
CA VAL A 78 -4.13 4.78 -10.32
C VAL A 78 -3.44 3.80 -11.27
N PRO A 79 -4.03 3.52 -12.44
CA PRO A 79 -3.37 2.68 -13.43
C PRO A 79 -2.34 3.48 -14.23
N SER A 80 -1.25 2.83 -14.62
CA SER A 80 -0.24 3.42 -15.48
C SER A 80 0.17 2.43 -16.55
N ASP A 81 -0.18 2.70 -17.79
CA ASP A 81 0.21 1.87 -18.92
C ASP A 81 1.72 1.95 -19.16
N ALA A 82 2.30 3.12 -18.94
CA ALA A 82 3.74 3.33 -19.15
C ALA A 82 4.59 2.45 -18.23
N CYS A 83 4.10 2.21 -17.01
CA CYS A 83 4.81 1.38 -16.02
C CYS A 83 4.27 -0.04 -15.96
N ASN A 84 3.17 -0.32 -16.65
CA ASN A 84 2.43 -1.58 -16.52
C ASN A 84 2.17 -1.89 -15.04
N HIS A 85 1.63 -0.92 -14.33
CA HIS A 85 1.47 -0.98 -12.88
C HIS A 85 0.21 -0.25 -12.42
N ILE A 86 -0.23 -0.54 -11.21
CA ILE A 86 -1.38 0.11 -10.59
C ILE A 86 -1.10 0.27 -9.09
N TRP A 87 -1.45 1.44 -8.55
CA TRP A 87 -1.33 1.74 -7.13
C TRP A 87 -2.56 2.50 -6.66
N ASN A 88 -2.52 3.09 -5.48
CA ASN A 88 -3.66 3.81 -4.93
C ASN A 88 -3.37 5.29 -4.71
N LYS A 89 -4.43 6.08 -4.75
CA LYS A 89 -4.50 7.38 -4.09
C LYS A 89 -5.57 7.32 -3.02
N VAL A 90 -5.26 7.84 -1.85
CA VAL A 90 -6.17 7.89 -0.71
C VAL A 90 -6.19 9.30 -0.14
N LYS A 91 -7.38 9.73 0.30
CA LYS A 91 -7.54 11.05 0.88
C LYS A 91 -7.43 10.95 2.40
N VAL A 92 -6.44 11.64 2.96
CA VAL A 92 -6.18 11.67 4.39
C VAL A 92 -6.18 13.13 4.84
N ASP A 93 -7.02 13.45 5.82
CA ASP A 93 -7.14 14.80 6.37
C ASP A 93 -7.34 15.87 5.28
N GLY A 94 -8.15 15.54 4.28
CA GLY A 94 -8.51 16.46 3.20
C GLY A 94 -7.51 16.55 2.05
N LYS A 95 -6.45 15.77 2.06
CA LYS A 95 -5.42 15.78 1.00
C LYS A 95 -5.24 14.40 0.39
N TRP A 96 -4.97 14.36 -0.90
CA TRP A 96 -4.73 13.13 -1.64
C TRP A 96 -3.25 12.75 -1.62
N TYR A 97 -2.97 11.49 -1.32
CA TYR A 97 -1.62 10.93 -1.30
C TYR A 97 -1.55 9.63 -2.08
N ASN A 98 -0.40 9.40 -2.70
CA ASN A 98 -0.10 8.15 -3.37
C ASN A 98 0.38 7.10 -2.37
N LEU A 99 0.01 5.85 -2.61
CA LEU A 99 0.34 4.72 -1.75
C LEU A 99 0.49 3.49 -2.63
N ASP A 100 1.63 2.80 -2.53
CA ASP A 100 1.92 1.63 -3.35
C ASP A 100 2.32 0.45 -2.46
N LEU A 101 1.34 -0.37 -2.11
CA LEU A 101 1.55 -1.54 -1.25
C LEU A 101 2.45 -2.58 -1.93
N THR A 102 2.31 -2.75 -3.24
CA THR A 102 3.15 -3.72 -3.97
C THR A 102 4.62 -3.41 -3.81
N SER A 103 4.97 -2.14 -3.97
CA SER A 103 6.37 -1.70 -3.86
C SER A 103 6.87 -1.70 -2.43
N ASP A 104 5.97 -1.63 -1.46
CA ASP A 104 6.31 -1.65 -0.04
C ASP A 104 6.32 -3.06 0.55
N ASP A 105 5.90 -4.07 -0.20
CA ASP A 105 5.88 -5.45 0.31
C ASP A 105 7.26 -6.08 0.18
N PRO A 106 7.88 -6.49 1.29
CA PRO A 106 9.16 -7.21 1.22
C PRO A 106 8.96 -8.61 0.65
N THR A 107 9.83 -8.99 -0.30
CA THR A 107 9.81 -10.31 -0.92
C THR A 107 11.14 -11.00 -0.68
N PRO A 108 11.20 -12.18 -0.04
CA PRO A 108 10.09 -12.95 0.54
C PRO A 108 9.41 -12.24 1.71
N ASN A 109 8.21 -12.67 2.06
CA ASN A 109 7.43 -12.02 3.11
C ASN A 109 8.14 -12.10 4.46
N LEU A 110 8.56 -10.94 4.95
CA LEU A 110 9.18 -10.77 6.25
C LEU A 110 8.21 -9.99 7.14
N SER A 111 7.29 -10.70 7.74
CA SER A 111 6.09 -10.14 8.38
C SER A 111 6.35 -9.05 9.43
N SER A 112 7.57 -8.95 9.93
CA SER A 112 7.94 -7.92 10.91
C SER A 112 8.48 -6.64 10.28
N LEU A 113 8.61 -6.58 8.95
CA LEU A 113 9.33 -5.52 8.26
C LEU A 113 8.47 -4.85 7.20
N ALA A 114 7.40 -4.18 7.62
CA ALA A 114 6.65 -3.34 6.71
C ALA A 114 7.52 -2.17 6.24
N ASN A 115 7.53 -1.94 4.93
CA ASN A 115 8.30 -0.87 4.30
C ASN A 115 7.36 0.29 3.99
N HIS A 116 7.84 1.52 4.17
CA HIS A 116 7.02 2.73 3.98
C HIS A 116 7.60 3.69 2.94
N THR A 117 8.45 3.22 2.06
CA THR A 117 9.09 4.05 1.02
C THR A 117 8.04 4.67 0.08
N TYR A 118 7.00 3.92 -0.24
CA TYR A 118 5.90 4.37 -1.11
C TYR A 118 4.62 4.61 -0.31
N PHE A 119 4.76 5.16 0.89
CA PHE A 119 3.64 5.38 1.80
C PHE A 119 3.28 6.85 1.90
N LEU A 120 2.07 7.20 1.47
CA LEU A 120 1.48 8.55 1.53
C LEU A 120 2.38 9.64 0.93
N LEU A 121 2.68 9.48 -0.33
CA LEU A 121 3.50 10.43 -1.10
C LEU A 121 2.63 11.41 -1.89
N SER A 122 3.05 12.67 -1.94
CA SER A 122 2.51 13.61 -2.92
C SER A 122 2.93 13.16 -4.34
N ASP A 123 2.32 13.75 -5.36
CA ASP A 123 2.71 13.44 -6.74
C ASP A 123 4.17 13.81 -7.02
N GLU A 124 4.63 14.90 -6.46
CA GLU A 124 6.03 15.34 -6.61
C GLU A 124 6.99 14.38 -5.92
N GLU A 125 6.65 13.98 -4.72
CA GLU A 125 7.44 13.01 -3.96
C GLU A 125 7.49 11.66 -4.67
N LEU A 126 6.37 11.21 -5.21
CA LEU A 126 6.33 9.96 -5.98
C LEU A 126 7.23 10.03 -7.21
N LYS A 127 7.26 11.15 -7.92
CA LYS A 127 8.15 11.35 -9.05
C LYS A 127 9.61 11.31 -8.63
N ALA A 128 9.95 11.90 -7.50
CA ALA A 128 11.31 11.90 -6.98
C ALA A 128 11.77 10.48 -6.62
N VAL A 129 10.92 9.71 -5.94
CA VAL A 129 11.19 8.32 -5.60
C VAL A 129 11.38 7.48 -6.87
N SER A 130 10.50 7.64 -7.85
CA SER A 130 10.58 6.91 -9.12
C SER A 130 11.82 7.28 -9.92
N ALA A 131 12.20 8.56 -9.94
CA ALA A 131 13.43 9.00 -10.59
C ALA A 131 14.68 8.41 -9.94
N SER A 132 14.69 8.35 -8.60
CA SER A 132 15.79 7.70 -7.85
C SER A 132 15.87 6.21 -8.18
N SER A 133 14.72 5.56 -8.31
CA SER A 133 14.64 4.16 -8.71
C SER A 133 15.26 3.92 -10.08
N VAL A 134 14.96 4.80 -11.04
CA VAL A 134 15.50 4.70 -12.40
C VAL A 134 17.02 4.94 -12.41
N SER A 135 17.48 5.93 -11.65
CA SER A 135 18.89 6.24 -11.59
C SER A 135 19.72 5.18 -10.86
N ASN A 136 19.08 4.39 -10.01
CA ASN A 136 19.73 3.33 -9.25
C ASN A 136 19.46 1.94 -9.85
N SER A 137 19.46 1.84 -11.16
CA SER A 137 19.12 0.61 -11.87
C SER A 137 19.98 -0.62 -11.49
N ASN A 138 21.09 -0.40 -10.82
CA ASN A 138 22.02 -1.48 -10.43
C ASN A 138 21.88 -1.96 -8.99
N GLY A 139 21.06 -1.33 -8.16
CA GLY A 139 21.02 -1.66 -6.74
C GLY A 139 19.66 -1.60 -6.10
N GLY A 140 18.67 -1.34 -6.88
CA GLY A 140 17.35 -1.16 -6.33
C GLY A 140 17.11 0.25 -5.85
N LEU A 141 15.88 0.49 -5.58
CA LEU A 141 15.42 1.77 -5.10
C LEU A 141 15.85 1.99 -3.66
N TYR A 142 16.41 3.13 -3.42
CA TYR A 142 16.59 3.61 -2.06
C TYR A 142 16.21 5.07 -1.97
N VAL A 143 15.21 5.36 -1.13
CA VAL A 143 14.82 6.71 -0.78
C VAL A 143 14.50 6.73 0.72
N GLU A 144 15.04 7.68 1.41
CA GLU A 144 14.80 7.79 2.84
C GLU A 144 13.39 8.32 3.10
N GLU A 145 12.62 7.57 3.88
CA GLU A 145 11.24 7.93 4.18
C GLU A 145 11.12 9.30 4.85
N GLN A 146 12.07 9.65 5.69
CA GLN A 146 12.02 10.91 6.40
C GLN A 146 12.05 12.12 5.48
N ASP A 147 12.47 11.95 4.25
CA ASP A 147 12.50 13.06 3.29
C ASP A 147 11.15 13.33 2.68
N ILE A 148 10.20 12.49 3.01
CA ILE A 148 8.88 12.55 2.43
C ILE A 148 7.93 13.19 3.44
N HIS A 149 7.09 14.06 2.99
CA HIS A 149 5.99 14.75 3.67
C HIS A 149 5.93 14.70 5.19
N ARG A 150 6.51 15.36 5.85
CA ARG A 150 6.91 15.23 7.21
C ARG A 150 6.04 15.82 8.29
N THR A 151 4.76 15.64 8.21
CA THR A 151 3.84 15.98 9.28
C THR A 151 3.73 14.90 10.36
N TRP A 152 4.25 13.71 10.08
CA TRP A 152 4.26 12.58 11.01
C TRP A 152 5.52 11.75 10.80
N ASN A 153 5.83 10.93 11.78
CA ASN A 153 7.01 10.07 11.74
C ASN A 153 6.58 8.60 11.69
N VAL A 154 6.61 8.02 10.51
CA VAL A 154 6.22 6.63 10.30
C VAL A 154 7.20 5.63 10.93
N ASN A 155 8.41 6.05 11.23
CA ASN A 155 9.42 5.15 11.79
C ASN A 155 9.23 4.88 13.29
N THR A 156 8.31 5.56 13.94
CA THR A 156 8.02 5.34 15.36
C THR A 156 6.80 4.45 15.58
N TRP A 157 6.23 3.92 14.52
CA TRP A 157 4.98 3.14 14.58
C TRP A 157 5.23 1.65 14.54
#